data_2cd439a4b7cc9152bee9a048423c611e
#
_entry.id   2cd439a4b7cc9152bee9a048423c611e
#
_cell.length_a   1.000
_cell.length_b   1.000
_cell.length_c   1.000
_cell.angle_alpha   90.00
_cell.angle_beta   90.00
_cell.angle_gamma   90.00
#
_symmetry.space_group_name_H-M   'P 1'
#
loop_
_entity.id
_entity.type
_entity.pdbx_description
1 polymer ?
#
loop_
_entity_poly.entity_id
_entity_poly.type
_entity_poly.pdbx_seq_one_letter_code
_entity_poly.pdbx_strand_id
1 'polypeptide(L)'
;MFSAALLLAARKGNGFSQETLAECSGVSLRTIQRVERGATIPRGHTAQALAAALGVPLATLQVPDAPSVAGPPGAAPALRADPDVLQLLNLSALSFLLLPLLNLLVPWLVWRARRHDTAHAADVGRRVLGFQLLWQVGSFFVFLLLVVVQLVAARTYHVALPGLFVGGLVILYALNVLTVGYYAVRLRAGHLNLYRFRL
;
A
#
# COMPACT_ATOMS: atom_id res chain seq x y z
N MET A 1 9.94 22.07 2.69
CA MET A 1 9.90 21.35 4.00
C MET A 1 10.63 22.16 5.06
N PHE A 2 10.13 22.27 6.33
CA PHE A 2 10.81 22.99 7.42
C PHE A 2 12.16 22.33 7.75
N SER A 3 13.21 23.13 7.87
CA SER A 3 14.59 22.66 8.10
C SER A 3 15.07 22.99 9.51
N ALA A 4 15.42 21.98 10.27
CA ALA A 4 16.05 22.11 11.58
C ALA A 4 17.38 22.87 11.52
N ALA A 5 18.18 22.64 10.46
CA ALA A 5 19.45 23.31 10.23
C ALA A 5 19.30 24.81 9.99
N LEU A 6 18.29 25.21 9.20
CA LEU A 6 17.99 26.63 8.95
C LEU A 6 17.47 27.33 10.20
N LEU A 7 16.64 26.69 11.01
CA LEU A 7 16.19 27.22 12.30
C LEU A 7 17.39 27.45 13.24
N LEU A 8 18.27 26.46 13.38
CA LEU A 8 19.48 26.55 14.22
C LEU A 8 20.40 27.70 13.74
N ALA A 9 20.59 27.81 12.41
CA ALA A 9 21.43 28.87 11.83
C ALA A 9 20.83 30.26 12.08
N ALA A 10 19.50 30.42 11.86
CA ALA A 10 18.82 31.69 12.10
C ALA A 10 18.86 32.11 13.59
N ARG A 11 18.62 31.16 14.50
CA ARG A 11 18.72 31.43 15.94
C ARG A 11 20.13 31.87 16.36
N LYS A 12 21.16 31.15 15.91
CA LYS A 12 22.55 31.50 16.21
C LYS A 12 22.96 32.83 15.56
N GLY A 13 22.48 33.09 14.33
CA GLY A 13 22.72 34.37 13.65
C GLY A 13 22.14 35.57 14.39
N ASN A 14 21.02 35.40 15.08
CA ASN A 14 20.41 36.43 15.94
C ASN A 14 21.01 36.45 17.37
N GLY A 15 21.98 35.58 17.67
CA GLY A 15 22.59 35.51 19.03
C GLY A 15 21.65 34.94 20.10
N PHE A 16 20.57 34.27 19.74
CA PHE A 16 19.58 33.77 20.69
C PHE A 16 20.03 32.41 21.30
N SER A 17 19.84 32.28 22.62
CA SER A 17 19.86 30.96 23.26
C SER A 17 18.56 30.20 22.92
N GLN A 18 18.50 28.91 23.22
CA GLN A 18 17.24 28.14 23.04
C GLN A 18 16.15 28.65 24.00
N GLU A 19 16.55 29.07 25.20
CA GLU A 19 15.69 29.66 26.22
C GLU A 19 15.11 31.00 25.72
N THR A 20 15.95 31.89 25.20
CA THR A 20 15.52 33.17 24.64
C THR A 20 14.54 32.99 23.49
N LEU A 21 14.82 32.01 22.61
CA LEU A 21 13.87 31.72 21.52
C LEU A 21 12.55 31.16 22.05
N ALA A 22 12.56 30.36 23.15
CA ALA A 22 11.34 29.87 23.78
C ALA A 22 10.51 31.01 24.36
N GLU A 23 11.12 31.95 25.03
CA GLU A 23 10.46 33.14 25.60
C GLU A 23 9.87 34.05 24.51
N CYS A 24 10.63 34.33 23.46
CA CYS A 24 10.18 35.21 22.37
C CYS A 24 9.10 34.56 21.49
N SER A 25 9.14 33.24 21.30
CA SER A 25 8.20 32.52 20.41
C SER A 25 6.96 32.00 21.14
N GLY A 26 6.96 31.93 22.48
CA GLY A 26 5.94 31.23 23.26
C GLY A 26 5.93 29.71 23.07
N VAL A 27 6.95 29.17 22.43
CA VAL A 27 7.09 27.72 22.19
C VAL A 27 7.95 27.11 23.30
N SER A 28 7.53 25.99 23.88
CA SER A 28 8.29 25.37 24.96
C SER A 28 9.73 25.01 24.56
N LEU A 29 10.68 25.21 25.48
CA LEU A 29 12.09 24.88 25.29
C LEU A 29 12.29 23.43 24.80
N ARG A 30 11.52 22.49 25.36
CA ARG A 30 11.52 21.08 24.95
C ARG A 30 11.14 20.89 23.46
N THR A 31 10.18 21.68 22.98
CA THR A 31 9.77 21.64 21.57
C THR A 31 10.88 22.19 20.68
N ILE A 32 11.51 23.31 21.04
CA ILE A 32 12.63 23.91 20.29
C ILE A 32 13.77 22.91 20.19
N GLN A 33 14.17 22.30 21.30
CA GLN A 33 15.22 21.28 21.32
C GLN A 33 14.93 20.07 20.41
N ARG A 34 13.66 19.63 20.35
CA ARG A 34 13.26 18.53 19.47
C ARG A 34 13.26 18.92 18.00
N VAL A 35 12.85 20.15 17.70
CA VAL A 35 12.84 20.69 16.33
C VAL A 35 14.29 20.87 15.84
N GLU A 36 15.18 21.46 16.63
CA GLU A 36 16.58 21.68 16.25
C GLU A 36 17.35 20.36 16.07
N ARG A 37 16.99 19.29 16.81
CA ARG A 37 17.53 17.94 16.63
C ARG A 37 16.92 17.18 15.47
N GLY A 38 15.94 17.76 14.75
CA GLY A 38 15.24 17.10 13.66
C GLY A 38 14.25 16.01 14.11
N ALA A 39 14.04 15.86 15.43
CA ALA A 39 13.14 14.84 15.99
C ALA A 39 11.65 15.19 15.81
N THR A 40 11.33 16.43 15.45
CA THR A 40 9.96 16.89 15.22
C THR A 40 9.97 18.04 14.21
N ILE A 41 9.05 18.00 13.26
CA ILE A 41 8.80 19.10 12.31
C ILE A 41 7.70 19.97 12.89
N PRO A 42 7.95 21.29 13.15
CA PRO A 42 6.93 22.20 13.63
C PRO A 42 5.87 22.43 12.56
N ARG A 43 4.61 22.51 12.94
CA ARG A 43 3.48 22.69 12.03
C ARG A 43 2.73 23.98 12.34
N GLY A 44 2.13 24.57 11.30
CA GLY A 44 1.19 25.68 11.41
C GLY A 44 1.67 26.79 12.36
N HIS A 45 0.94 27.01 13.44
CA HIS A 45 1.20 28.06 14.42
C HIS A 45 2.61 28.02 15.02
N THR A 46 3.13 26.84 15.36
CA THR A 46 4.49 26.71 15.94
C THR A 46 5.57 27.16 14.97
N ALA A 47 5.47 26.83 13.68
CA ALA A 47 6.43 27.25 12.67
C ALA A 47 6.35 28.77 12.44
N GLN A 48 5.15 29.35 12.44
CA GLN A 48 4.94 30.78 12.33
C GLN A 48 5.48 31.55 13.55
N ALA A 49 5.24 31.04 14.76
CA ALA A 49 5.73 31.64 15.99
C ALA A 49 7.27 31.68 16.04
N LEU A 50 7.94 30.59 15.61
CA LEU A 50 9.39 30.54 15.52
C LEU A 50 9.95 31.51 14.48
N ALA A 51 9.33 31.60 13.30
CA ALA A 51 9.72 32.52 12.25
C ALA A 51 9.55 33.99 12.68
N ALA A 52 8.41 34.32 13.32
CA ALA A 52 8.14 35.65 13.85
C ALA A 52 9.14 36.04 14.95
N ALA A 53 9.46 35.14 15.89
CA ALA A 53 10.41 35.40 16.95
C ALA A 53 11.83 35.68 16.43
N LEU A 54 12.20 35.06 15.31
CA LEU A 54 13.50 35.25 14.66
C LEU A 54 13.51 36.42 13.67
N GLY A 55 12.38 37.05 13.42
CA GLY A 55 12.27 38.15 12.47
C GLY A 55 12.51 37.74 11.02
N VAL A 56 12.32 36.48 10.68
CA VAL A 56 12.53 35.98 9.33
C VAL A 56 11.22 35.45 8.69
N PRO A 57 11.05 35.60 7.37
CA PRO A 57 9.91 34.99 6.69
C PRO A 57 9.93 33.44 6.91
N LEU A 58 8.75 32.86 7.07
CA LEU A 58 8.65 31.39 7.24
C LEU A 58 9.31 30.62 6.10
N ALA A 59 9.31 31.16 4.89
CA ALA A 59 9.97 30.58 3.72
C ALA A 59 11.48 30.42 3.89
N THR A 60 12.13 31.29 4.67
CA THR A 60 13.58 31.23 4.96
C THR A 60 13.95 30.01 5.84
N LEU A 61 13.00 29.54 6.65
CA LEU A 61 13.17 28.35 7.49
C LEU A 61 12.75 27.05 6.75
N GLN A 62 12.43 27.17 5.46
CA GLN A 62 12.04 26.06 4.62
C GLN A 62 13.05 25.85 3.51
N VAL A 63 13.48 24.61 3.31
CA VAL A 63 14.23 24.23 2.11
C VAL A 63 13.21 24.19 0.97
N PRO A 64 13.48 24.85 -0.18
CA PRO A 64 12.63 24.66 -1.35
C PRO A 64 12.62 23.17 -1.68
N ASP A 65 11.48 22.54 -1.59
CA ASP A 65 11.32 21.21 -2.15
C ASP A 65 11.58 21.35 -3.67
N ALA A 66 12.41 20.48 -4.24
CA ALA A 66 12.43 20.28 -5.68
C ALA A 66 10.97 20.09 -6.14
N PRO A 67 10.55 20.57 -7.33
CA PRO A 67 9.16 20.85 -7.66
C PRO A 67 8.25 19.66 -7.39
N SER A 68 7.70 19.62 -6.21
CA SER A 68 6.59 18.78 -5.84
C SER A 68 5.34 19.52 -6.28
N VAL A 69 4.62 18.96 -7.23
CA VAL A 69 3.29 19.44 -7.63
C VAL A 69 2.46 19.63 -6.36
N ALA A 70 2.17 20.87 -6.02
CA ALA A 70 1.43 21.25 -4.81
C ALA A 70 0.01 20.70 -4.89
N GLY A 71 -0.26 19.66 -4.10
CA GLY A 71 -1.62 19.27 -3.77
C GLY A 71 -2.25 20.29 -2.80
N PRO A 72 -3.59 20.40 -2.73
CA PRO A 72 -4.30 21.39 -1.92
C PRO A 72 -3.95 21.25 -0.43
N PRO A 73 -3.93 22.38 0.33
CA PRO A 73 -3.60 22.39 1.75
C PRO A 73 -4.64 21.57 2.54
N GLY A 74 -4.19 20.50 3.18
CA GLY A 74 -5.06 19.58 3.93
C GLY A 74 -4.95 18.12 3.48
N ALA A 75 -4.23 17.82 2.41
CA ALA A 75 -3.98 16.45 2.01
C ALA A 75 -3.10 15.72 3.04
N ALA A 76 -3.60 14.61 3.58
CA ALA A 76 -2.79 13.62 4.29
C ALA A 76 -1.53 13.31 3.47
N PRO A 77 -0.39 12.92 4.09
CA PRO A 77 0.84 12.64 3.35
C PRO A 77 0.51 11.72 2.18
N ALA A 78 0.77 12.21 0.96
CA ALA A 78 0.46 11.47 -0.26
C ALA A 78 1.17 10.12 -0.16
N LEU A 79 0.38 9.05 -0.05
CA LEU A 79 0.89 7.69 -0.03
C LEU A 79 1.71 7.48 -1.30
N ARG A 80 2.94 6.99 -1.18
CA ARG A 80 3.78 6.71 -2.34
C ARG A 80 3.08 5.70 -3.23
N ALA A 81 2.91 6.04 -4.50
CA ALA A 81 2.53 5.06 -5.50
C ALA A 81 3.73 4.15 -5.74
N ASP A 82 3.72 2.98 -5.12
CA ASP A 82 4.76 1.97 -5.29
C ASP A 82 4.20 0.82 -6.15
N PRO A 83 4.49 0.81 -7.46
CA PRO A 83 3.99 -0.20 -8.38
C PRO A 83 4.50 -1.60 -8.02
N ASP A 84 5.68 -1.72 -7.42
CA ASP A 84 6.26 -3.00 -7.06
C ASP A 84 5.48 -3.66 -5.91
N VAL A 85 5.02 -2.87 -4.95
CA VAL A 85 4.15 -3.36 -3.86
C VAL A 85 2.80 -3.83 -4.40
N LEU A 86 2.20 -3.09 -5.34
CA LEU A 86 0.93 -3.49 -5.97
C LEU A 86 1.09 -4.78 -6.79
N GLN A 87 2.22 -4.91 -7.48
CA GLN A 87 2.54 -6.11 -8.23
C GLN A 87 2.81 -7.30 -7.30
N LEU A 88 3.58 -7.10 -6.22
CA LEU A 88 3.81 -8.13 -5.21
C LEU A 88 2.50 -8.62 -4.62
N LEU A 89 1.57 -7.72 -4.31
CA LEU A 89 0.25 -8.03 -3.79
C LEU A 89 -0.55 -8.91 -4.76
N ASN A 90 -0.52 -8.59 -6.05
CA ASN A 90 -1.19 -9.40 -7.07
C ASN A 90 -0.50 -10.76 -7.28
N LEU A 91 0.84 -10.79 -7.39
CA LEU A 91 1.60 -12.03 -7.60
C LEU A 91 1.58 -12.96 -6.38
N SER A 92 1.39 -12.41 -5.18
CA SER A 92 1.24 -13.22 -3.96
C SER A 92 0.04 -14.18 -4.04
N ALA A 93 -0.94 -13.90 -4.90
CA ALA A 93 -2.05 -14.80 -5.19
C ALA A 93 -1.59 -16.12 -5.82
N LEU A 94 -0.41 -16.17 -6.49
CA LEU A 94 0.17 -17.40 -7.04
C LEU A 94 0.68 -18.38 -5.97
N SER A 95 0.66 -18.00 -4.70
CA SER A 95 1.04 -18.88 -3.58
C SER A 95 0.19 -20.16 -3.50
N PHE A 96 -0.97 -20.22 -4.20
CA PHE A 96 -1.76 -21.44 -4.33
C PHE A 96 -1.00 -22.59 -5.01
N LEU A 97 0.06 -22.30 -5.77
CA LEU A 97 0.93 -23.33 -6.38
C LEU A 97 1.64 -24.19 -5.32
N LEU A 98 1.82 -23.66 -4.10
CA LEU A 98 2.38 -24.39 -2.97
C LEU A 98 1.29 -25.12 -2.18
N LEU A 99 0.23 -24.41 -1.81
CA LEU A 99 -0.92 -24.95 -1.07
C LEU A 99 -2.20 -24.18 -1.47
N PRO A 100 -3.34 -24.87 -1.65
CA PRO A 100 -4.57 -24.28 -2.21
C PRO A 100 -5.14 -23.10 -1.46
N LEU A 101 -4.94 -23.01 -0.14
CA LEU A 101 -5.46 -21.90 0.67
C LEU A 101 -4.49 -20.71 0.80
N LEU A 102 -3.24 -20.85 0.37
CA LEU A 102 -2.25 -19.76 0.46
C LEU A 102 -2.59 -18.58 -0.45
N ASN A 103 -3.37 -18.80 -1.50
CA ASN A 103 -3.86 -17.74 -2.39
C ASN A 103 -4.73 -16.67 -1.70
N LEU A 104 -5.28 -16.97 -0.53
CA LEU A 104 -6.00 -16.02 0.31
C LEU A 104 -5.13 -15.49 1.44
N LEU A 105 -4.37 -16.36 2.10
CA LEU A 105 -3.59 -16.02 3.27
C LEU A 105 -2.43 -15.07 2.92
N VAL A 106 -1.65 -15.38 1.88
CA VAL A 106 -0.46 -14.58 1.52
C VAL A 106 -0.85 -13.19 1.00
N PRO A 107 -1.80 -13.01 0.05
CA PRO A 107 -2.27 -11.69 -0.33
C PRO A 107 -2.88 -10.90 0.83
N TRP A 108 -3.59 -11.57 1.75
CA TRP A 108 -4.15 -10.92 2.92
C TRP A 108 -3.07 -10.38 3.86
N LEU A 109 -1.99 -11.14 4.11
CA LEU A 109 -0.86 -10.71 4.92
C LEU A 109 -0.13 -9.52 4.28
N VAL A 110 0.15 -9.58 2.98
CA VAL A 110 0.78 -8.49 2.23
C VAL A 110 -0.11 -7.24 2.25
N TRP A 111 -1.42 -7.40 1.99
CA TRP A 111 -2.37 -6.31 2.04
C TRP A 111 -2.46 -5.67 3.42
N ARG A 112 -2.56 -6.49 4.49
CA ARG A 112 -2.60 -6.01 5.87
C ARG A 112 -1.36 -5.20 6.23
N ALA A 113 -0.17 -5.63 5.78
CA ALA A 113 1.09 -4.97 6.05
C ALA A 113 1.25 -3.64 5.31
N ARG A 114 0.72 -3.53 4.07
CA ARG A 114 1.00 -2.41 3.15
C ARG A 114 -0.19 -1.48 2.87
N ARG A 115 -1.39 -1.79 3.36
CA ARG A 115 -2.62 -1.03 3.04
C ARG A 115 -2.61 0.43 3.48
N HIS A 116 -1.77 0.80 4.45
CA HIS A 116 -1.68 2.15 4.99
C HIS A 116 -0.48 2.94 4.45
N ASP A 117 0.50 2.25 3.87
CA ASP A 117 1.77 2.85 3.46
C ASP A 117 1.83 3.15 1.96
N THR A 118 1.04 2.44 1.16
CA THR A 118 1.10 2.53 -0.30
C THR A 118 -0.23 3.01 -0.87
N ALA A 119 -0.18 3.98 -1.78
CA ALA A 119 -1.34 4.45 -2.53
C ALA A 119 -1.98 3.29 -3.31
N HIS A 120 -3.30 3.21 -3.30
CA HIS A 120 -4.09 2.17 -3.96
C HIS A 120 -3.94 0.75 -3.42
N ALA A 121 -3.02 0.44 -2.48
CA ALA A 121 -2.84 -0.90 -1.95
C ALA A 121 -4.11 -1.44 -1.26
N ALA A 122 -4.86 -0.56 -0.60
CA ALA A 122 -6.13 -0.93 0.03
C ALA A 122 -7.18 -1.40 -1.00
N ASP A 123 -7.28 -0.70 -2.13
CA ASP A 123 -8.26 -1.01 -3.19
C ASP A 123 -7.84 -2.23 -4.01
N VAL A 124 -6.57 -2.27 -4.44
CA VAL A 124 -6.00 -3.41 -5.18
C VAL A 124 -6.09 -4.69 -4.35
N GLY A 125 -5.75 -4.63 -3.06
CA GLY A 125 -5.82 -5.79 -2.17
C GLY A 125 -7.24 -6.35 -2.02
N ARG A 126 -8.25 -5.50 -1.86
CA ARG A 126 -9.65 -5.94 -1.83
C ARG A 126 -10.07 -6.65 -3.12
N ARG A 127 -9.64 -6.14 -4.27
CA ARG A 127 -9.96 -6.74 -5.59
C ARG A 127 -9.25 -8.09 -5.77
N VAL A 128 -7.97 -8.19 -5.39
CA VAL A 128 -7.21 -9.45 -5.45
C VAL A 128 -7.84 -10.49 -4.54
N LEU A 129 -8.12 -10.15 -3.28
CA LEU A 129 -8.75 -11.05 -2.32
C LEU A 129 -10.15 -11.47 -2.76
N GLY A 130 -10.97 -10.52 -3.27
CA GLY A 130 -12.29 -10.81 -3.80
C GLY A 130 -12.27 -11.78 -4.96
N PHE A 131 -11.34 -11.58 -5.91
CA PHE A 131 -11.16 -12.51 -7.02
C PHE A 131 -10.75 -13.90 -6.52
N GLN A 132 -9.75 -14.00 -5.62
CA GLN A 132 -9.27 -15.29 -5.14
C GLN A 132 -10.33 -16.05 -4.32
N LEU A 133 -11.14 -15.32 -3.52
CA LEU A 133 -12.26 -15.93 -2.80
C LEU A 133 -13.30 -16.49 -3.78
N LEU A 134 -13.70 -15.68 -4.76
CA LEU A 134 -14.66 -16.12 -5.80
C LEU A 134 -14.10 -17.31 -6.60
N TRP A 135 -12.81 -17.27 -6.92
CA TRP A 135 -12.12 -18.37 -7.59
C TRP A 135 -12.14 -19.66 -6.76
N GLN A 136 -11.88 -19.57 -5.45
CA GLN A 136 -11.90 -20.72 -4.55
C GLN A 136 -13.29 -21.35 -4.47
N VAL A 137 -14.32 -20.51 -4.32
CA VAL A 137 -15.73 -20.97 -4.29
C VAL A 137 -16.10 -21.60 -5.65
N GLY A 138 -15.77 -20.93 -6.76
CA GLY A 138 -16.03 -21.46 -8.10
C GLY A 138 -15.35 -22.79 -8.36
N SER A 139 -14.08 -22.90 -7.98
CA SER A 139 -13.30 -24.14 -8.11
C SER A 139 -13.93 -25.29 -7.30
N PHE A 140 -14.42 -25.01 -6.10
CA PHE A 140 -15.12 -26.01 -5.28
C PHE A 140 -16.36 -26.56 -6.02
N PHE A 141 -17.19 -25.70 -6.62
CA PHE A 141 -18.36 -26.15 -7.38
C PHE A 141 -17.99 -26.91 -8.64
N VAL A 142 -16.90 -26.50 -9.33
CA VAL A 142 -16.41 -27.28 -10.47
C VAL A 142 -15.99 -28.68 -10.05
N PHE A 143 -15.23 -28.82 -8.94
CA PHE A 143 -14.87 -30.14 -8.43
C PHE A 143 -16.08 -30.97 -8.03
N LEU A 144 -17.08 -30.38 -7.39
CA LEU A 144 -18.33 -31.06 -7.06
C LEU A 144 -19.03 -31.58 -8.32
N LEU A 145 -19.08 -30.76 -9.38
CA LEU A 145 -19.63 -31.16 -10.67
C LEU A 145 -18.84 -32.32 -11.28
N LEU A 146 -17.50 -32.28 -11.23
CA LEU A 146 -16.65 -33.39 -11.71
C LEU A 146 -16.91 -34.68 -10.92
N VAL A 147 -17.16 -34.61 -9.61
CA VAL A 147 -17.57 -35.77 -8.81
C VAL A 147 -18.89 -36.33 -9.29
N VAL A 148 -19.89 -35.48 -9.54
CA VAL A 148 -21.20 -35.93 -10.06
C VAL A 148 -21.05 -36.57 -11.43
N VAL A 149 -20.29 -35.96 -12.35
CA VAL A 149 -19.99 -36.56 -13.67
C VAL A 149 -19.35 -37.92 -13.55
N GLN A 150 -18.35 -38.04 -12.67
CA GLN A 150 -17.68 -39.31 -12.41
C GLN A 150 -18.63 -40.39 -11.87
N LEU A 151 -19.50 -40.01 -10.92
CA LEU A 151 -20.49 -40.94 -10.34
C LEU A 151 -21.50 -41.44 -11.39
N VAL A 152 -21.99 -40.53 -12.24
CA VAL A 152 -22.92 -40.85 -13.33
C VAL A 152 -22.23 -41.76 -14.35
N ALA A 153 -20.99 -41.44 -14.76
CA ALA A 153 -20.23 -42.26 -15.71
C ALA A 153 -20.00 -43.67 -15.16
N ALA A 154 -19.59 -43.78 -13.90
CA ALA A 154 -19.35 -45.05 -13.25
C ALA A 154 -20.63 -45.91 -13.12
N ARG A 155 -21.75 -45.25 -12.75
CA ARG A 155 -23.02 -45.97 -12.50
C ARG A 155 -23.76 -46.34 -13.77
N THR A 156 -23.75 -45.45 -14.79
CA THR A 156 -24.54 -45.65 -16.01
C THR A 156 -23.75 -46.40 -17.09
N TYR A 157 -22.47 -46.07 -17.22
CA TYR A 157 -21.62 -46.58 -18.31
C TYR A 157 -20.55 -47.56 -17.84
N HIS A 158 -20.43 -47.81 -16.50
CA HIS A 158 -19.38 -48.63 -15.88
C HIS A 158 -17.96 -48.19 -16.25
N VAL A 159 -17.78 -46.89 -16.52
CA VAL A 159 -16.52 -46.28 -16.93
C VAL A 159 -15.97 -45.38 -15.81
N ALA A 160 -14.70 -45.63 -15.44
CA ALA A 160 -13.95 -44.73 -14.60
C ALA A 160 -13.15 -43.74 -15.47
N LEU A 161 -13.20 -42.46 -15.13
CA LEU A 161 -12.48 -41.36 -15.81
C LEU A 161 -11.36 -40.80 -14.91
N PRO A 162 -10.26 -41.54 -14.67
CA PRO A 162 -9.25 -41.12 -13.68
C PRO A 162 -8.57 -39.81 -14.05
N GLY A 163 -8.46 -39.46 -15.33
CA GLY A 163 -7.90 -38.20 -15.82
C GLY A 163 -8.79 -36.98 -15.62
N LEU A 164 -10.07 -37.16 -15.30
CA LEU A 164 -11.05 -36.06 -15.20
C LEU A 164 -10.66 -35.06 -14.11
N PHE A 165 -10.30 -35.53 -12.92
CA PHE A 165 -9.91 -34.70 -11.80
C PHE A 165 -8.58 -33.97 -12.03
N VAL A 166 -7.58 -34.71 -12.55
CA VAL A 166 -6.26 -34.17 -12.86
C VAL A 166 -6.37 -33.13 -13.96
N GLY A 167 -7.12 -33.39 -15.03
CA GLY A 167 -7.37 -32.45 -16.10
C GLY A 167 -8.11 -31.22 -15.61
N GLY A 168 -9.15 -31.39 -14.82
CA GLY A 168 -9.87 -30.28 -14.19
C GLY A 168 -8.97 -29.41 -13.30
N LEU A 169 -8.13 -30.03 -12.48
CA LEU A 169 -7.15 -29.34 -11.64
C LEU A 169 -6.19 -28.51 -12.50
N VAL A 170 -5.55 -29.14 -13.50
CA VAL A 170 -4.57 -28.47 -14.37
C VAL A 170 -5.21 -27.27 -15.08
N ILE A 171 -6.42 -27.42 -15.61
CA ILE A 171 -7.14 -26.32 -16.29
C ILE A 171 -7.42 -25.18 -15.31
N LEU A 172 -7.96 -25.46 -14.13
CA LEU A 172 -8.24 -24.44 -13.12
C LEU A 172 -6.98 -23.71 -12.68
N TYR A 173 -5.88 -24.44 -12.45
CA TYR A 173 -4.61 -23.82 -12.08
C TYR A 173 -4.04 -22.95 -13.20
N ALA A 174 -4.04 -23.45 -14.44
CA ALA A 174 -3.58 -22.69 -15.60
C ALA A 174 -4.39 -21.41 -15.81
N LEU A 175 -5.72 -21.47 -15.72
CA LEU A 175 -6.58 -20.30 -15.85
C LEU A 175 -6.34 -19.27 -14.74
N ASN A 176 -6.10 -19.70 -13.51
CA ASN A 176 -5.77 -18.78 -12.42
C ASN A 176 -4.42 -18.10 -12.66
N VAL A 177 -3.37 -18.85 -13.01
CA VAL A 177 -2.04 -18.30 -13.34
C VAL A 177 -2.12 -17.30 -14.48
N LEU A 178 -2.83 -17.64 -15.57
CA LEU A 178 -3.01 -16.73 -16.71
C LEU A 178 -3.74 -15.45 -16.31
N THR A 179 -4.78 -15.56 -15.48
CA THR A 179 -5.54 -14.38 -15.02
C THR A 179 -4.67 -13.47 -14.13
N VAL A 180 -3.97 -14.04 -13.14
CA VAL A 180 -3.07 -13.27 -12.27
C VAL A 180 -1.93 -12.65 -13.07
N GLY A 181 -1.34 -13.40 -14.02
CA GLY A 181 -0.29 -12.91 -14.92
C GLY A 181 -0.76 -11.77 -15.82
N TYR A 182 -1.94 -11.90 -16.41
CA TYR A 182 -2.55 -10.82 -17.22
C TYR A 182 -2.69 -9.52 -16.42
N TYR A 183 -3.23 -9.60 -15.21
CA TYR A 183 -3.37 -8.41 -14.37
C TYR A 183 -2.04 -7.89 -13.83
N ALA A 184 -1.01 -8.74 -13.65
CA ALA A 184 0.33 -8.29 -13.32
C ALA A 184 0.95 -7.42 -14.42
N VAL A 185 0.76 -7.80 -15.68
CA VAL A 185 1.20 -6.99 -16.84
C VAL A 185 0.43 -5.66 -16.90
N ARG A 186 -0.87 -5.68 -16.68
CA ARG A 186 -1.69 -4.45 -16.65
C ARG A 186 -1.29 -3.50 -15.53
N LEU A 187 -0.94 -4.01 -14.35
CA LEU A 187 -0.43 -3.20 -13.25
C LEU A 187 0.88 -2.50 -13.62
N ARG A 188 1.80 -3.20 -14.29
CA ARG A 188 3.04 -2.59 -14.81
C ARG A 188 2.77 -1.49 -15.82
N ALA A 189 1.71 -1.61 -16.61
CA ALA A 189 1.28 -0.59 -17.56
C ALA A 189 0.51 0.58 -16.90
N GLY A 190 0.44 0.64 -15.56
CA GLY A 190 -0.24 1.70 -14.80
C GLY A 190 -1.77 1.59 -14.74
N HIS A 191 -2.36 0.48 -15.19
CA HIS A 191 -3.79 0.27 -15.14
C HIS A 191 -4.21 -0.29 -13.79
N LEU A 192 -4.83 0.53 -12.96
CA LEU A 192 -5.31 0.14 -11.61
C LEU A 192 -6.67 -0.58 -11.63
N ASN A 193 -7.36 -0.62 -12.77
CA ASN A 193 -8.61 -1.36 -12.91
C ASN A 193 -8.35 -2.85 -13.05
N LEU A 194 -8.16 -3.50 -11.90
CA LEU A 194 -8.02 -4.94 -11.76
C LEU A 194 -9.37 -5.54 -11.42
N TYR A 195 -9.54 -6.80 -11.77
CA TYR A 195 -10.69 -7.62 -11.40
C TYR A 195 -12.01 -6.85 -11.26
N ARG A 196 -13.05 -7.32 -11.91
CA ARG A 196 -14.35 -6.64 -11.94
C ARG A 196 -15.10 -6.69 -10.60
N PHE A 197 -14.69 -7.58 -9.70
CA PHE A 197 -15.32 -7.80 -8.41
C PHE A 197 -14.51 -7.13 -7.28
N ARG A 198 -15.23 -6.44 -6.40
CA ARG A 198 -14.71 -5.76 -5.22
C ARG A 198 -15.38 -6.35 -3.98
N LEU A 199 -14.57 -6.79 -3.00
CA LEU A 199 -15.05 -7.15 -1.64
C LEU A 199 -15.37 -5.89 -0.85
#